data_cec937900e2dbcc95ee98a7f97645309
#
_entry.id   cec937900e2dbcc95ee98a7f97645309
#
_cell.length_a   1.000
_cell.length_b   1.000
_cell.length_c   1.000
_cell.angle_alpha   90.00
_cell.angle_beta   90.00
_cell.angle_gamma   90.00
#
_symmetry.space_group_name_H-M   'P 1'
#
loop_
_entity.id
_entity.type
_entity.pdbx_description
1 polymer ?
#
loop_
_entity_poly.entity_id
_entity_poly.type
_entity_poly.pdbx_seq_one_letter_code
_entity_poly.pdbx_strand_id
1 'polypeptide(L)'
;VTALPQNTLSGDNGHFIINNPARDGIKNYDPTSKTGINMDDNGAPPGIMNPLKVNTIKRAVNIDTRFRPNYYTTKSTDLQIHLPTKVERAVSMRLASIEIPISFYAISSELGNHFFKVTWNWGGVVDASSAVITLSDGNYDIGLSDKTKAARLETEINERLAATQAGVATIGRLNLRFEVNPITGKSRFYQDPSSVLVPTPIPFKIHFNTTNQGAVLPVSENPQPFQMTLGWMLGFRAMNGLNGLYSSGAVNGFANSILSESICNVQGARYIYVSIDDFVNSSNNYFTAAFASSVMAPNIITRINVADLAQDVTVFHYAQQEGYSTELDRSRNYFGPVDIQKMRVTLYDEYGRVINLNHMDWSMELMFECIYA
;
A
#
# COMPACT_ATOMS: atom_id res chain seq x y z
N VAL A 1 25.40 -54.19 2.78
CA VAL A 1 24.51 -53.00 2.77
C VAL A 1 23.11 -53.53 2.72
N THR A 2 22.54 -53.74 3.85
CA THR A 2 21.14 -54.08 3.92
C THR A 2 20.34 -52.88 3.47
N ALA A 3 19.68 -53.04 2.38
CA ALA A 3 18.76 -52.02 1.93
C ALA A 3 17.75 -51.80 3.07
N LEU A 4 17.59 -50.57 3.44
CA LEU A 4 16.57 -50.17 4.35
C LEU A 4 15.21 -50.64 3.82
N PRO A 5 14.39 -51.21 4.62
CA PRO A 5 13.07 -51.63 4.17
C PRO A 5 12.35 -50.45 3.59
N GLN A 6 11.93 -50.60 2.37
CA GLN A 6 11.22 -49.52 1.69
C GLN A 6 10.05 -48.94 2.47
N ASN A 7 9.45 -49.76 3.28
CA ASN A 7 8.34 -49.35 4.07
C ASN A 7 8.68 -48.34 5.11
N THR A 8 9.90 -48.20 5.49
CA THR A 8 10.26 -47.24 6.51
C THR A 8 10.57 -45.87 5.98
N LEU A 9 10.79 -45.84 4.70
CA LEU A 9 11.02 -44.57 4.09
C LEU A 9 9.92 -44.17 3.14
N SER A 10 9.11 -45.07 2.94
CA SER A 10 8.20 -44.92 1.94
C SER A 10 7.34 -43.85 2.22
N GLY A 11 7.70 -43.33 1.62
CA GLY A 11 6.88 -42.76 1.23
C GLY A 11 5.84 -43.19 0.37
N ASP A 12 5.79 -44.33 0.05
CA ASP A 12 4.66 -44.72 -0.72
C ASP A 12 3.43 -44.05 -0.26
N ASN A 13 3.59 -43.42 0.74
CA ASN A 13 2.55 -42.67 1.30
C ASN A 13 2.93 -41.30 1.70
N GLY A 14 4.06 -40.90 1.34
CA GLY A 14 4.52 -39.58 1.68
C GLY A 14 4.62 -39.29 3.15
N HIS A 15 4.63 -40.33 3.89
CA HIS A 15 4.72 -40.15 5.28
C HIS A 15 5.94 -40.65 5.82
N PHE A 16 6.81 -39.85 5.73
CA PHE A 16 7.91 -40.27 6.36
C PHE A 16 7.82 -40.32 7.81
N ILE A 17 6.88 -39.81 8.30
CA ILE A 17 6.71 -39.69 9.65
C ILE A 17 7.04 -40.85 10.43
N ILE A 18 7.78 -40.70 11.31
CA ILE A 18 7.99 -41.79 12.12
C ILE A 18 7.83 -43.05 11.39
N ASN A 19 8.37 -43.04 10.30
CA ASN A 19 8.15 -44.08 9.52
C ASN A 19 8.82 -45.28 9.99
N ASN A 20 8.46 -45.63 11.04
CA ASN A 20 8.75 -46.92 11.51
C ASN A 20 7.66 -47.84 11.05
N PRO A 21 7.89 -49.08 11.15
CA PRO A 21 6.87 -50.03 10.79
C PRO A 21 5.57 -49.81 11.53
N ALA A 22 5.67 -49.23 12.69
CA ALA A 22 4.47 -48.97 13.42
C ALA A 22 3.74 -47.77 12.92
N ARG A 23 4.44 -46.88 12.39
CA ARG A 23 3.80 -45.74 11.97
C ARG A 23 3.47 -45.76 10.52
N ASP A 24 4.36 -46.17 9.80
CA ASP A 24 3.93 -46.68 8.63
C ASP A 24 3.04 -47.69 8.90
N GLY A 25 3.29 -48.27 10.00
CA GLY A 25 2.39 -49.07 10.57
C GLY A 25 1.12 -48.37 10.80
N ILE A 26 1.09 -47.22 11.03
CA ILE A 26 -0.15 -46.51 10.90
C ILE A 26 -0.71 -46.69 9.52
N LYS A 27 0.13 -46.89 8.59
CA LYS A 27 -0.30 -47.11 7.25
C LYS A 27 -0.16 -48.50 6.71
N ASN A 28 0.89 -49.09 7.13
CA ASN A 28 1.10 -50.46 6.81
C ASN A 28 0.51 -51.35 7.86
N TYR A 29 -0.49 -50.86 8.49
CA TYR A 29 -1.18 -51.58 9.53
C TYR A 29 -1.81 -52.84 8.94
N ASP A 30 -1.47 -53.91 9.52
CA ASP A 30 -2.17 -55.16 9.26
C ASP A 30 -3.44 -55.22 10.09
N PRO A 31 -4.58 -55.18 9.45
CA PRO A 31 -5.87 -55.18 10.16
C PRO A 31 -6.08 -56.48 10.96
N THR A 32 -5.30 -57.50 10.75
CA THR A 32 -5.33 -58.72 11.52
C THR A 32 -4.42 -58.67 12.76
N SER A 33 -3.53 -57.73 12.80
CA SER A 33 -2.62 -57.54 13.92
C SER A 33 -3.32 -56.80 15.02
N LYS A 34 -3.22 -57.34 16.19
CA LYS A 34 -3.75 -56.70 17.38
C LYS A 34 -2.83 -55.62 17.97
N THR A 35 -1.71 -55.42 17.39
CA THR A 35 -0.70 -54.47 17.88
C THR A 35 -0.69 -53.13 17.16
N GLY A 36 -1.32 -53.07 16.01
CA GLY A 36 -1.44 -51.84 15.27
C GLY A 36 -2.61 -51.01 15.74
N ILE A 37 -2.51 -49.73 15.50
CA ILE A 37 -3.59 -48.79 15.73
C ILE A 37 -4.07 -48.33 14.36
N ASN A 38 -5.27 -48.70 14.04
CA ASN A 38 -5.92 -48.16 12.88
C ASN A 38 -6.46 -46.78 13.23
N MET A 39 -6.15 -45.81 12.39
CA MET A 39 -6.61 -44.44 12.57
C MET A 39 -7.72 -44.20 11.57
N ASP A 40 -8.77 -43.56 11.99
CA ASP A 40 -9.79 -43.08 11.07
C ASP A 40 -9.26 -41.90 10.24
N ASP A 41 -10.03 -41.45 9.30
CA ASP A 41 -9.67 -40.32 8.44
C ASP A 41 -9.41 -39.02 9.23
N ASN A 42 -9.76 -38.97 10.48
CA ASN A 42 -9.51 -37.85 11.36
C ASN A 42 -8.27 -38.04 12.25
N GLY A 43 -7.52 -39.10 12.05
CA GLY A 43 -6.32 -39.39 12.81
C GLY A 43 -6.57 -39.92 14.23
N ALA A 44 -7.76 -40.33 14.55
CA ALA A 44 -8.10 -40.92 15.82
C ALA A 44 -8.27 -42.44 15.70
N PRO A 45 -7.97 -43.23 16.75
CA PRO A 45 -8.24 -44.66 16.74
C PRO A 45 -9.73 -44.96 16.56
N PRO A 46 -10.09 -46.04 15.84
CA PRO A 46 -11.46 -46.41 15.64
C PRO A 46 -12.19 -46.63 16.97
N GLY A 47 -13.37 -46.07 17.04
CA GLY A 47 -14.20 -46.18 18.26
C GLY A 47 -13.86 -45.18 19.37
N ILE A 48 -12.84 -44.36 19.18
CA ILE A 48 -12.57 -43.24 20.06
C ILE A 48 -13.02 -41.97 19.34
N MET A 49 -13.97 -41.25 19.90
CA MET A 49 -14.34 -39.97 19.39
C MET A 49 -13.15 -39.03 19.49
N ASN A 50 -12.72 -38.45 18.38
CA ASN A 50 -11.64 -37.47 18.41
C ASN A 50 -12.07 -36.26 19.25
N PRO A 51 -11.52 -36.09 20.45
CA PRO A 51 -11.95 -34.99 21.32
C PRO A 51 -11.55 -33.62 20.78
N LEU A 52 -10.68 -33.59 19.77
CA LEU A 52 -10.25 -32.37 19.15
C LEU A 52 -11.07 -31.99 17.90
N LYS A 53 -11.90 -32.91 17.43
CA LYS A 53 -12.79 -32.63 16.31
C LYS A 53 -14.01 -31.90 16.81
N VAL A 54 -13.96 -30.61 16.62
CA VAL A 54 -15.09 -29.74 16.87
C VAL A 54 -15.84 -29.53 15.56
N ASN A 55 -17.14 -29.79 15.56
CA ASN A 55 -17.95 -29.47 14.40
C ASN A 55 -18.11 -27.97 14.27
N THR A 56 -17.83 -27.47 13.10
CA THR A 56 -17.97 -26.04 12.79
C THR A 56 -18.96 -25.81 11.67
N ILE A 57 -19.64 -24.70 11.71
CA ILE A 57 -20.45 -24.16 10.62
C ILE A 57 -19.84 -22.87 10.12
N LYS A 58 -20.00 -22.62 8.84
CA LYS A 58 -19.54 -21.37 8.21
C LYS A 58 -20.70 -20.37 8.17
N ARG A 59 -20.42 -19.14 8.57
CA ARG A 59 -21.35 -18.02 8.48
C ARG A 59 -20.72 -16.90 7.67
N ALA A 60 -21.37 -16.45 6.61
CA ALA A 60 -20.96 -15.31 5.81
C ALA A 60 -21.58 -14.03 6.36
N VAL A 61 -20.81 -12.97 6.40
CA VAL A 61 -21.25 -11.61 6.73
C VAL A 61 -20.81 -10.71 5.59
N ASN A 62 -21.79 -10.20 4.85
CA ASN A 62 -21.55 -9.22 3.80
C ASN A 62 -21.62 -7.80 4.37
N ILE A 63 -20.60 -7.00 4.07
CA ILE A 63 -20.46 -5.61 4.49
C ILE A 63 -20.38 -4.76 3.23
N ASP A 64 -21.36 -3.90 3.04
CA ASP A 64 -21.41 -2.93 1.96
C ASP A 64 -21.54 -1.53 2.55
N THR A 65 -20.55 -0.71 2.30
CA THR A 65 -20.45 0.62 2.93
C THR A 65 -21.51 1.60 2.46
N ARG A 66 -22.23 1.29 1.36
CA ARG A 66 -23.39 2.08 0.92
C ARG A 66 -24.49 2.10 1.96
N PHE A 67 -24.60 1.05 2.78
CA PHE A 67 -25.62 0.89 3.81
C PHE A 67 -25.13 1.24 5.21
N ARG A 68 -23.98 1.93 5.33
CA ARG A 68 -23.45 2.31 6.64
C ARG A 68 -24.37 3.30 7.36
N PRO A 69 -24.47 3.21 8.67
CA PRO A 69 -25.25 4.16 9.44
C PRO A 69 -24.61 5.57 9.34
N ASN A 70 -25.46 6.60 9.36
CA ASN A 70 -25.02 8.00 9.29
C ASN A 70 -24.13 8.29 8.07
N TYR A 71 -24.56 7.81 6.91
CA TYR A 71 -23.83 7.84 5.63
C TYR A 71 -23.08 9.14 5.37
N TYR A 72 -23.73 10.30 5.58
CA TYR A 72 -23.14 11.60 5.26
C TYR A 72 -22.12 12.13 6.27
N THR A 73 -22.00 11.50 7.43
CA THR A 73 -21.11 11.92 8.50
C THR A 73 -19.98 10.93 8.79
N THR A 74 -20.07 9.75 8.20
CA THR A 74 -19.08 8.66 8.38
C THR A 74 -18.28 8.45 7.11
N LYS A 75 -17.00 8.08 7.26
CA LYS A 75 -16.15 7.71 6.14
C LYS A 75 -16.36 6.23 5.79
N SER A 76 -16.35 5.89 4.50
CA SER A 76 -16.42 4.48 4.06
C SER A 76 -15.18 3.68 4.46
N THR A 77 -14.04 4.33 4.61
CA THR A 77 -12.74 3.71 4.88
C THR A 77 -12.35 3.62 6.35
N ASP A 78 -13.16 4.13 7.25
CA ASP A 78 -13.01 3.99 8.70
C ASP A 78 -14.39 4.00 9.34
N LEU A 79 -14.95 2.82 9.55
CA LEU A 79 -16.30 2.68 10.04
C LEU A 79 -16.43 1.62 11.13
N GLN A 80 -17.30 1.88 12.08
CA GLN A 80 -17.72 0.93 13.08
C GLN A 80 -19.05 0.30 12.68
N ILE A 81 -19.10 -1.03 12.72
CA ILE A 81 -20.25 -1.84 12.31
C ILE A 81 -20.81 -2.54 13.53
N HIS A 82 -22.10 -2.49 13.69
CA HIS A 82 -22.83 -3.35 14.61
C HIS A 82 -23.58 -4.40 13.81
N LEU A 83 -23.25 -5.66 14.06
CA LEU A 83 -23.91 -6.77 13.38
C LEU A 83 -25.38 -6.88 13.87
N PRO A 84 -26.35 -7.02 12.96
CA PRO A 84 -27.75 -7.19 13.32
C PRO A 84 -27.97 -8.50 14.10
N THR A 85 -27.15 -9.51 13.82
CA THR A 85 -27.14 -10.78 14.54
C THR A 85 -25.73 -11.05 15.01
N LYS A 86 -25.57 -11.34 16.28
CA LYS A 86 -24.28 -11.70 16.86
C LYS A 86 -23.74 -12.97 16.22
N VAL A 87 -22.45 -12.96 15.86
CA VAL A 87 -21.74 -14.16 15.48
C VAL A 87 -21.24 -14.83 16.75
N GLU A 88 -21.86 -15.93 17.14
CA GLU A 88 -21.57 -16.63 18.37
C GLU A 88 -20.57 -17.75 18.15
N ARG A 89 -19.69 -17.92 19.13
CA ARG A 89 -18.74 -19.04 19.21
C ARG A 89 -17.83 -19.14 17.97
N ALA A 90 -17.41 -18.00 17.42
CA ALA A 90 -16.47 -17.97 16.32
C ALA A 90 -15.09 -18.46 16.77
N VAL A 91 -14.48 -19.34 15.99
CA VAL A 91 -13.11 -19.84 16.20
C VAL A 91 -12.13 -19.29 15.15
N SER A 92 -12.65 -18.87 14.02
CA SER A 92 -11.86 -18.17 13.03
C SER A 92 -12.70 -17.15 12.23
N MET A 93 -12.01 -16.15 11.71
CA MET A 93 -12.55 -15.16 10.78
C MET A 93 -11.59 -15.03 9.61
N ARG A 94 -12.11 -15.02 8.39
CA ARG A 94 -11.31 -14.75 7.20
C ARG A 94 -12.01 -13.77 6.25
N LEU A 95 -11.21 -13.06 5.48
CA LEU A 95 -11.71 -12.27 4.37
C LEU A 95 -11.96 -13.21 3.18
N ALA A 96 -13.21 -13.33 2.75
CA ALA A 96 -13.60 -14.16 1.62
C ALA A 96 -13.48 -13.42 0.30
N SER A 97 -14.03 -12.22 0.23
CA SER A 97 -13.91 -11.34 -0.94
C SER A 97 -13.89 -9.88 -0.54
N ILE A 98 -13.36 -9.04 -1.42
CA ILE A 98 -13.36 -7.59 -1.24
C ILE A 98 -13.35 -6.89 -2.60
N GLU A 99 -14.14 -5.84 -2.72
CA GLU A 99 -14.23 -4.98 -3.89
C GLU A 99 -13.99 -3.53 -3.46
N ILE A 100 -12.86 -2.96 -3.89
CA ILE A 100 -12.47 -1.58 -3.56
C ILE A 100 -12.30 -0.80 -4.86
N PRO A 101 -13.01 0.33 -5.03
CA PRO A 101 -12.76 1.23 -6.16
C PRO A 101 -11.41 1.91 -5.99
N ILE A 102 -10.62 1.96 -7.05
CA ILE A 102 -9.34 2.66 -7.07
C ILE A 102 -9.59 4.12 -7.42
N SER A 103 -10.19 4.84 -6.48
CA SER A 103 -10.61 6.23 -6.66
C SER A 103 -9.78 7.24 -5.86
N PHE A 104 -8.83 6.77 -5.06
CA PHE A 104 -7.95 7.64 -4.28
C PHE A 104 -6.94 8.38 -5.18
N TYR A 105 -6.60 9.60 -4.78
CA TYR A 105 -5.59 10.38 -5.47
C TYR A 105 -4.18 10.04 -5.01
N ALA A 106 -3.27 9.92 -5.96
CA ALA A 106 -1.85 9.73 -5.69
C ALA A 106 -1.19 11.02 -5.20
N ILE A 107 -1.58 12.15 -5.79
CA ILE A 107 -1.15 13.49 -5.39
C ILE A 107 -2.36 14.21 -4.83
N SER A 108 -2.27 14.67 -3.58
CA SER A 108 -3.39 15.29 -2.89
C SER A 108 -2.95 16.24 -1.78
N SER A 109 -3.73 17.27 -1.61
CA SER A 109 -3.60 18.22 -0.50
C SER A 109 -3.78 17.55 0.86
N GLU A 110 -4.66 16.56 0.97
CA GLU A 110 -4.86 15.76 2.19
C GLU A 110 -3.62 14.93 2.53
N LEU A 111 -2.94 14.39 1.51
CA LEU A 111 -1.71 13.64 1.69
C LEU A 111 -0.48 14.53 1.94
N GLY A 112 -0.57 15.83 1.67
CA GLY A 112 0.52 16.77 1.83
C GLY A 112 1.67 16.59 0.84
N ASN A 113 1.43 15.92 -0.28
CA ASN A 113 2.42 15.59 -1.29
C ASN A 113 2.20 16.34 -2.62
N HIS A 114 1.47 17.45 -2.62
CA HIS A 114 1.03 18.16 -3.83
C HIS A 114 1.83 19.44 -4.10
N PHE A 115 2.95 19.69 -3.42
CA PHE A 115 3.69 20.93 -3.56
C PHE A 115 5.20 20.76 -3.43
N PHE A 116 5.93 21.75 -3.93
CA PHE A 116 7.36 21.96 -3.72
C PHE A 116 7.68 23.46 -3.75
N LYS A 117 8.83 23.85 -3.22
CA LYS A 117 9.30 25.24 -3.23
C LYS A 117 10.48 25.40 -4.16
N VAL A 118 10.49 26.48 -4.92
CA VAL A 118 11.63 26.92 -5.74
C VAL A 118 12.22 28.18 -5.11
N THR A 119 13.54 28.25 -5.00
CA THR A 119 14.29 29.46 -4.68
C THR A 119 15.28 29.74 -5.78
N TRP A 120 15.58 31.01 -6.02
CA TRP A 120 16.54 31.39 -7.05
C TRP A 120 17.30 32.66 -6.67
N ASN A 121 18.47 32.82 -7.29
CA ASN A 121 19.31 33.97 -7.07
C ASN A 121 18.80 35.15 -7.92
N TRP A 122 18.78 36.34 -7.34
CA TRP A 122 18.37 37.54 -8.03
C TRP A 122 19.23 38.74 -7.60
N GLY A 123 19.70 39.53 -8.58
CA GLY A 123 20.47 40.71 -8.30
C GLY A 123 21.80 40.48 -7.56
N GLY A 124 22.40 39.28 -7.71
CA GLY A 124 23.62 38.89 -7.00
C GLY A 124 23.41 38.37 -5.57
N VAL A 125 22.14 38.32 -5.11
CA VAL A 125 21.80 37.77 -3.79
C VAL A 125 21.34 36.35 -3.92
N VAL A 126 21.91 35.46 -3.11
CA VAL A 126 21.58 34.02 -3.07
C VAL A 126 20.20 33.83 -2.44
N ASP A 127 19.35 33.00 -3.08
CA ASP A 127 17.98 32.68 -2.62
C ASP A 127 17.11 33.93 -2.35
N ALA A 128 17.35 35.02 -3.10
CA ALA A 128 16.66 36.29 -2.90
C ALA A 128 15.16 36.25 -3.20
N SER A 129 14.74 35.25 -3.93
CA SER A 129 13.34 35.07 -4.33
C SER A 129 12.91 33.63 -4.18
N SER A 130 11.63 33.42 -3.89
CA SER A 130 11.07 32.07 -3.74
C SER A 130 9.62 32.01 -4.15
N ALA A 131 9.18 30.83 -4.56
CA ALA A 131 7.78 30.53 -4.85
C ALA A 131 7.44 29.09 -4.42
N VAL A 132 6.21 28.87 -3.97
CA VAL A 132 5.65 27.54 -3.75
C VAL A 132 4.81 27.18 -4.96
N ILE A 133 5.09 26.04 -5.52
CA ILE A 133 4.38 25.46 -6.64
C ILE A 133 3.46 24.39 -6.10
N THR A 134 2.16 24.55 -6.30
CA THR A 134 1.14 23.65 -5.78
C THR A 134 0.39 23.01 -6.95
N LEU A 135 0.32 21.70 -6.97
CA LEU A 135 -0.40 20.91 -7.97
C LEU A 135 -1.85 20.71 -7.54
N SER A 136 -2.73 20.47 -8.49
CA SER A 136 -4.08 20.04 -8.24
C SER A 136 -4.10 18.62 -7.72
N ASP A 137 -5.12 18.30 -6.90
CA ASP A 137 -5.33 16.93 -6.44
C ASP A 137 -5.70 16.04 -7.64
N GLY A 138 -5.10 14.85 -7.74
CA GLY A 138 -5.39 13.93 -8.83
C GLY A 138 -4.39 12.81 -9.04
N ASN A 139 -4.69 12.03 -10.09
CA ASN A 139 -3.82 10.98 -10.61
C ASN A 139 -3.24 11.45 -11.94
N TYR A 140 -1.94 11.41 -12.05
CA TYR A 140 -1.21 11.95 -13.18
C TYR A 140 -0.53 10.86 -14.01
N ASP A 141 -0.59 10.99 -15.32
CA ASP A 141 0.19 10.19 -16.25
C ASP A 141 1.53 10.87 -16.50
N ILE A 142 2.60 10.08 -16.61
CA ILE A 142 3.95 10.52 -16.96
C ILE A 142 4.27 10.36 -18.44
N GLY A 143 3.32 9.87 -19.25
CA GLY A 143 3.41 9.85 -20.71
C GLY A 143 4.48 8.92 -21.30
N LEU A 144 5.02 7.97 -20.54
CA LEU A 144 6.09 7.09 -21.04
C LEU A 144 5.62 6.13 -22.14
N SER A 145 4.34 5.74 -22.11
CA SER A 145 3.77 4.76 -23.05
C SER A 145 3.12 5.37 -24.28
N ASP A 146 2.67 6.63 -24.19
CA ASP A 146 1.98 7.28 -25.28
C ASP A 146 2.30 8.79 -25.32
N LYS A 147 3.15 9.18 -26.24
CA LYS A 147 3.55 10.58 -26.43
C LYS A 147 2.41 11.48 -26.94
N THR A 148 1.32 10.92 -27.41
CA THR A 148 0.15 11.68 -27.87
C THR A 148 -0.79 12.03 -26.74
N LYS A 149 -0.77 11.27 -25.66
CA LYS A 149 -1.37 11.67 -24.39
C LYS A 149 -0.35 12.58 -23.71
N ALA A 150 -0.59 13.88 -23.78
CA ALA A 150 0.24 14.85 -23.06
C ALA A 150 0.51 14.35 -21.66
N ALA A 151 1.79 14.24 -21.28
CA ALA A 151 2.17 13.84 -19.94
C ALA A 151 1.52 14.81 -18.96
N ARG A 152 0.41 14.42 -18.38
CA ARG A 152 -0.43 15.32 -17.58
C ARG A 152 0.35 15.90 -16.40
N LEU A 153 1.27 15.12 -15.83
CA LEU A 153 2.14 15.58 -14.77
C LEU A 153 3.06 16.71 -15.25
N GLU A 154 3.70 16.52 -16.41
CA GLU A 154 4.60 17.51 -16.99
C GLU A 154 3.84 18.79 -17.35
N THR A 155 2.66 18.63 -17.95
CA THR A 155 1.79 19.75 -18.29
C THR A 155 1.37 20.52 -17.05
N GLU A 156 0.85 19.84 -16.03
CA GLU A 156 0.41 20.48 -14.78
C GLU A 156 1.56 21.23 -14.10
N ILE A 157 2.71 20.60 -13.94
CA ILE A 157 3.86 21.27 -13.30
C ILE A 157 4.28 22.48 -14.11
N ASN A 158 4.36 22.37 -15.43
CA ASN A 158 4.79 23.50 -16.30
C ASN A 158 3.75 24.62 -16.33
N GLU A 159 2.46 24.33 -16.30
CA GLU A 159 1.40 25.32 -16.19
C GLU A 159 1.46 26.07 -14.85
N ARG A 160 1.68 25.36 -13.73
CA ARG A 160 1.83 25.97 -12.42
C ARG A 160 3.10 26.83 -12.34
N LEU A 161 4.20 26.35 -12.90
CA LEU A 161 5.42 27.15 -13.01
C LEU A 161 5.17 28.41 -13.85
N ALA A 162 4.49 28.29 -14.98
CA ALA A 162 4.17 29.42 -15.84
C ALA A 162 3.23 30.43 -15.18
N ALA A 163 2.18 29.97 -14.52
CA ALA A 163 1.24 30.81 -13.78
C ALA A 163 1.93 31.59 -12.66
N THR A 164 2.81 30.94 -11.92
CA THR A 164 3.61 31.60 -10.88
C THR A 164 4.59 32.60 -11.48
N GLN A 165 5.13 32.32 -12.66
CA GLN A 165 6.04 33.19 -13.40
C GLN A 165 5.34 34.43 -13.95
N ALA A 166 4.08 34.31 -14.34
CA ALA A 166 3.29 35.44 -14.84
C ALA A 166 2.98 36.51 -13.78
N GLY A 167 2.85 36.06 -12.53
CA GLY A 167 2.53 36.96 -11.39
C GLY A 167 3.72 37.72 -10.80
N VAL A 168 4.95 37.30 -11.10
CA VAL A 168 6.18 37.87 -10.51
C VAL A 168 7.18 38.16 -11.61
N ALA A 169 7.46 39.44 -11.83
CA ALA A 169 8.37 39.90 -12.90
C ALA A 169 9.78 39.26 -12.84
N THR A 170 10.19 38.79 -11.65
CA THR A 170 11.48 38.15 -11.44
C THR A 170 11.48 36.67 -11.78
N ILE A 171 10.39 35.94 -11.56
CA ILE A 171 10.32 34.51 -11.85
C ILE A 171 10.10 34.24 -13.35
N GLY A 172 9.42 35.14 -14.05
CA GLY A 172 9.26 35.06 -15.49
C GLY A 172 10.59 35.08 -16.27
N ARG A 173 11.66 35.54 -15.63
CA ARG A 173 13.04 35.50 -16.16
C ARG A 173 13.73 34.16 -15.94
N LEU A 174 13.28 33.36 -14.96
CA LEU A 174 13.89 32.07 -14.68
C LEU A 174 13.57 31.04 -15.77
N ASN A 175 12.40 31.13 -16.40
CA ASN A 175 11.89 30.19 -17.43
C ASN A 175 12.15 28.73 -17.06
N LEU A 176 11.75 28.39 -15.84
CA LEU A 176 11.93 27.04 -15.30
C LEU A 176 10.93 26.09 -15.94
N ARG A 177 11.40 24.95 -16.37
CA ARG A 177 10.63 23.86 -16.97
C ARG A 177 10.89 22.54 -16.23
N PHE A 178 9.88 21.69 -16.30
CA PHE A 178 9.93 20.31 -15.83
C PHE A 178 9.69 19.38 -17.01
N GLU A 179 10.39 18.25 -17.03
CA GLU A 179 10.16 17.16 -17.97
C GLU A 179 10.45 15.81 -17.35
N VAL A 180 9.85 14.77 -17.91
CA VAL A 180 10.21 13.37 -17.63
C VAL A 180 10.85 12.78 -18.87
N ASN A 181 12.09 12.35 -18.79
CA ASN A 181 12.80 11.78 -19.92
C ASN A 181 12.14 10.44 -20.32
N PRO A 182 11.63 10.28 -21.54
CA PRO A 182 10.90 9.09 -21.94
C PRO A 182 11.76 7.83 -22.07
N ILE A 183 13.10 7.98 -22.14
CA ILE A 183 14.03 6.86 -22.26
C ILE A 183 14.43 6.37 -20.89
N THR A 184 14.76 7.29 -19.97
CA THR A 184 15.29 6.95 -18.66
C THR A 184 14.23 6.92 -17.56
N GLY A 185 13.05 7.49 -17.81
CA GLY A 185 11.99 7.68 -16.82
C GLY A 185 12.33 8.70 -15.73
N LYS A 186 13.45 9.40 -15.82
CA LYS A 186 13.91 10.35 -14.79
C LYS A 186 13.31 11.73 -15.00
N SER A 187 13.01 12.38 -13.89
CA SER A 187 12.55 13.76 -13.86
C SER A 187 13.70 14.75 -13.95
N ARG A 188 13.49 15.83 -14.66
CA ARG A 188 14.44 16.94 -14.75
C ARG A 188 13.73 18.28 -14.60
N PHE A 189 14.28 19.14 -13.76
CA PHE A 189 14.01 20.57 -13.76
C PHE A 189 15.15 21.29 -14.47
N TYR A 190 14.85 22.18 -15.37
CA TYR A 190 15.86 22.91 -16.12
C TYR A 190 15.40 24.30 -16.48
N GLN A 191 16.35 25.19 -16.66
CA GLN A 191 16.08 26.51 -17.22
C GLN A 191 16.08 26.39 -18.73
N ASP A 192 14.97 26.80 -19.38
CA ASP A 192 14.85 26.78 -20.83
C ASP A 192 15.66 27.92 -21.42
N PRO A 193 16.69 27.64 -22.24
CA PRO A 193 17.56 28.64 -22.80
C PRO A 193 16.91 29.47 -23.93
N SER A 194 15.73 29.05 -24.42
CA SER A 194 15.00 29.76 -25.48
C SER A 194 14.39 31.07 -25.00
N SER A 195 14.44 31.35 -23.72
CA SER A 195 13.96 32.60 -23.15
C SER A 195 14.90 33.78 -23.55
N VAL A 196 14.43 34.63 -24.36
CA VAL A 196 15.15 35.85 -24.83
C VAL A 196 15.45 36.82 -23.67
N LEU A 197 14.85 36.63 -22.52
CA LEU A 197 14.88 37.61 -21.43
C LEU A 197 16.09 37.51 -20.52
N VAL A 198 16.83 36.39 -20.52
CA VAL A 198 18.00 36.20 -19.65
C VAL A 198 19.10 35.44 -20.38
N PRO A 199 20.13 36.11 -20.85
CA PRO A 199 21.27 35.46 -21.48
C PRO A 199 22.18 34.71 -20.54
N THR A 200 22.06 34.91 -19.24
CA THR A 200 22.86 34.24 -18.22
C THR A 200 22.02 33.27 -17.39
N PRO A 201 22.50 32.04 -17.23
CA PRO A 201 21.83 31.07 -16.39
C PRO A 201 21.68 31.58 -14.95
N ILE A 202 20.48 31.50 -14.40
CA ILE A 202 20.18 31.89 -13.03
C ILE A 202 20.20 30.62 -12.16
N PRO A 203 21.09 30.49 -11.17
CA PRO A 203 21.08 29.39 -10.24
C PRO A 203 19.74 29.33 -9.48
N PHE A 204 19.19 28.14 -9.37
CA PHE A 204 17.96 27.89 -8.64
C PHE A 204 18.09 26.64 -7.76
N LYS A 205 17.23 26.54 -6.77
CA LYS A 205 17.13 25.37 -5.90
C LYS A 205 15.68 24.92 -5.81
N ILE A 206 15.50 23.63 -5.63
CA ILE A 206 14.18 23.01 -5.37
C ILE A 206 14.22 22.38 -3.99
N HIS A 207 13.17 22.66 -3.22
CA HIS A 207 12.99 22.16 -1.87
C HIS A 207 11.73 21.31 -1.83
N PHE A 208 11.87 20.03 -1.54
CA PHE A 208 10.74 19.11 -1.33
C PHE A 208 10.39 18.95 0.14
N ASN A 209 11.27 19.36 1.03
CA ASN A 209 11.05 19.32 2.47
C ASN A 209 10.60 20.68 2.98
N THR A 210 9.37 21.03 2.67
CA THR A 210 8.78 22.32 3.05
C THR A 210 7.34 22.12 3.51
N THR A 211 6.79 23.12 4.20
CA THR A 211 5.34 23.21 4.41
C THR A 211 4.67 23.74 3.14
N ASN A 212 3.36 23.56 3.04
CA ASN A 212 2.55 24.14 1.97
C ASN A 212 2.58 25.68 1.93
N GLN A 213 3.05 26.32 2.98
CA GLN A 213 3.29 27.76 3.05
C GLN A 213 4.72 28.15 2.70
N GLY A 214 5.55 27.18 2.35
CA GLY A 214 6.93 27.40 1.90
C GLY A 214 7.98 27.57 2.99
N ALA A 215 7.66 27.29 4.25
CA ALA A 215 8.68 27.20 5.29
C ALA A 215 9.51 25.93 5.07
N VAL A 216 10.82 26.08 4.97
CA VAL A 216 11.75 24.95 4.89
C VAL A 216 11.89 24.35 6.29
N LEU A 217 11.59 23.06 6.39
CA LEU A 217 11.66 22.34 7.65
C LEU A 217 13.06 21.70 7.80
N PRO A 218 13.70 21.81 8.96
CA PRO A 218 14.83 20.97 9.29
C PRO A 218 14.41 19.51 9.33
N VAL A 219 15.34 18.60 9.03
CA VAL A 219 15.03 17.14 8.98
C VAL A 219 14.43 16.62 10.26
N SER A 220 14.92 17.13 11.39
CA SER A 220 14.47 16.74 12.72
C SER A 220 13.04 17.17 13.04
N GLU A 221 12.50 18.12 12.30
CA GLU A 221 11.18 18.71 12.54
C GLU A 221 10.16 18.39 11.45
N ASN A 222 10.57 17.64 10.42
CA ASN A 222 9.62 17.26 9.38
C ASN A 222 8.69 16.16 9.92
N PRO A 223 7.41 16.44 10.10
CA PRO A 223 6.45 15.43 10.56
C PRO A 223 6.19 14.34 9.51
N GLN A 224 6.63 14.57 8.28
CA GLN A 224 6.41 13.66 7.17
C GLN A 224 7.73 13.12 6.63
N PRO A 225 7.92 11.80 6.55
CA PRO A 225 9.09 11.21 5.90
C PRO A 225 9.23 11.68 4.46
N PHE A 226 10.47 11.83 4.00
CA PHE A 226 10.74 12.27 2.62
C PHE A 226 10.07 11.38 1.56
N GLN A 227 9.91 10.09 1.87
CA GLN A 227 9.21 9.12 1.02
C GLN A 227 7.74 9.46 0.75
N MET A 228 7.14 10.32 1.57
CA MET A 228 5.76 10.77 1.42
C MET A 228 5.64 12.12 0.69
N THR A 229 6.74 12.71 0.26
CA THR A 229 6.76 14.00 -0.44
C THR A 229 6.63 13.83 -1.95
N LEU A 230 6.24 14.91 -2.63
CA LEU A 230 6.23 14.96 -4.09
C LEU A 230 7.61 14.64 -4.69
N GLY A 231 8.69 15.09 -4.04
CA GLY A 231 10.04 14.82 -4.49
C GLY A 231 10.35 13.33 -4.64
N TRP A 232 9.89 12.51 -3.70
CA TRP A 232 10.06 11.07 -3.80
C TRP A 232 9.33 10.47 -5.01
N MET A 233 8.11 10.93 -5.26
CA MET A 233 7.30 10.49 -6.41
C MET A 233 7.93 10.91 -7.74
N LEU A 234 8.54 12.09 -7.77
CA LEU A 234 9.28 12.58 -8.94
C LEU A 234 10.65 11.89 -9.13
N GLY A 235 11.03 10.97 -8.27
CA GLY A 235 12.27 10.21 -8.40
C GLY A 235 13.47 10.81 -7.66
N PHE A 236 13.29 11.87 -6.90
CA PHE A 236 14.34 12.41 -6.06
C PHE A 236 14.50 11.56 -4.80
N ARG A 237 15.76 11.31 -4.39
CA ARG A 237 16.07 10.41 -3.27
C ARG A 237 16.84 11.06 -2.14
N ALA A 238 17.03 12.40 -2.24
CA ALA A 238 17.82 13.19 -1.30
C ALA A 238 19.28 12.70 -1.13
N MET A 239 19.79 11.91 -2.08
CA MET A 239 21.17 11.38 -2.01
C MET A 239 22.22 12.47 -2.21
N ASN A 240 21.94 13.44 -3.08
CA ASN A 240 22.83 14.55 -3.38
C ASN A 240 22.39 15.86 -2.73
N GLY A 241 21.22 15.88 -2.12
CA GLY A 241 20.66 17.05 -1.47
C GLY A 241 20.44 16.78 0.01
N LEU A 242 20.97 17.60 0.86
CA LEU A 242 20.62 17.55 2.26
C LEU A 242 19.10 17.79 2.36
N ASN A 243 18.36 16.74 2.76
CA ASN A 243 16.97 16.84 3.17
C ASN A 243 15.97 17.31 2.11
N GLY A 244 16.10 16.79 0.89
CA GLY A 244 15.20 17.18 -0.20
C GLY A 244 15.47 18.56 -0.78
N LEU A 245 16.65 19.12 -0.53
CA LEU A 245 17.16 20.32 -1.18
C LEU A 245 18.04 19.95 -2.36
N TYR A 246 17.72 20.47 -3.53
CA TYR A 246 18.46 20.25 -4.76
C TYR A 246 18.88 21.59 -5.36
N SER A 247 20.17 21.72 -5.71
CA SER A 247 20.72 22.90 -6.34
C SER A 247 21.01 22.66 -7.82
N SER A 248 20.69 23.63 -8.65
CA SER A 248 20.97 23.55 -10.08
C SER A 248 22.47 23.53 -10.37
N GLY A 249 22.84 22.76 -11.38
CA GLY A 249 24.21 22.61 -11.86
C GLY A 249 24.23 22.23 -13.34
N ALA A 250 25.41 22.05 -13.90
CA ALA A 250 25.53 21.51 -15.25
C ALA A 250 25.32 19.97 -15.22
N VAL A 251 24.27 19.49 -15.88
CA VAL A 251 23.98 18.06 -15.98
C VAL A 251 23.74 17.70 -17.43
N ASN A 252 24.48 16.73 -17.95
CA ASN A 252 24.33 16.19 -19.30
C ASN A 252 24.27 17.25 -20.41
N GLY A 253 25.12 18.28 -20.35
CA GLY A 253 25.20 19.33 -21.34
C GLY A 253 24.15 20.44 -21.19
N PHE A 254 23.28 20.38 -20.21
CA PHE A 254 22.35 21.45 -19.87
C PHE A 254 22.90 22.25 -18.69
N ALA A 255 23.14 23.53 -18.94
CA ALA A 255 23.45 24.45 -17.85
C ALA A 255 22.21 24.63 -16.97
N ASN A 256 22.41 24.75 -15.66
CA ASN A 256 21.30 24.96 -14.72
C ASN A 256 20.16 23.95 -14.80
N SER A 257 20.46 22.71 -14.52
CA SER A 257 19.46 21.66 -14.39
C SER A 257 19.61 20.87 -13.11
N ILE A 258 18.53 20.20 -12.71
CA ILE A 258 18.48 19.26 -11.60
C ILE A 258 17.85 17.98 -12.14
N LEU A 259 18.56 16.86 -12.05
CA LEU A 259 18.12 15.55 -12.49
C LEU A 259 17.82 14.65 -11.28
N SER A 260 16.71 13.90 -11.34
CA SER A 260 16.40 12.94 -10.29
C SER A 260 17.33 11.74 -10.30
N GLU A 261 17.54 11.14 -9.13
CA GLU A 261 18.39 9.95 -8.97
C GLU A 261 17.68 8.68 -9.48
N SER A 262 16.37 8.63 -9.30
CA SER A 262 15.53 7.48 -9.67
C SER A 262 14.51 7.87 -10.73
N ILE A 263 13.77 6.88 -11.19
CA ILE A 263 12.64 7.07 -12.11
C ILE A 263 11.48 7.79 -11.41
N CYS A 264 10.73 8.56 -12.17
CA CYS A 264 9.47 9.15 -11.75
C CYS A 264 8.40 8.07 -11.60
N ASN A 265 7.72 8.04 -10.46
CA ASN A 265 6.60 7.14 -10.24
C ASN A 265 5.53 7.85 -9.40
N VAL A 266 4.42 8.17 -10.05
CA VAL A 266 3.29 8.90 -9.45
C VAL A 266 2.02 8.04 -9.35
N GLN A 267 2.17 6.73 -9.35
CA GLN A 267 1.02 5.80 -9.34
C GLN A 267 0.27 5.75 -7.99
N GLY A 268 0.79 6.36 -6.94
CA GLY A 268 0.18 6.33 -5.62
C GLY A 268 0.45 5.04 -4.85
N ALA A 269 -0.47 4.68 -3.96
CA ALA A 269 -0.32 3.50 -3.12
C ALA A 269 -0.29 2.21 -3.95
N ARG A 270 0.68 1.35 -3.70
CA ARG A 270 0.83 0.07 -4.41
C ARG A 270 -0.01 -1.04 -3.80
N TYR A 271 -0.35 -0.90 -2.54
CA TYR A 271 -1.17 -1.85 -1.82
C TYR A 271 -1.93 -1.16 -0.68
N ILE A 272 -3.00 -1.80 -0.29
CA ILE A 272 -3.89 -1.35 0.77
C ILE A 272 -3.88 -2.42 1.87
N TYR A 273 -3.82 -1.99 3.11
CA TYR A 273 -4.05 -2.86 4.25
C TYR A 273 -5.50 -2.79 4.70
N VAL A 274 -6.09 -3.94 4.94
CA VAL A 274 -7.42 -4.05 5.57
C VAL A 274 -7.22 -4.41 7.04
N SER A 275 -7.65 -3.53 7.90
CA SER A 275 -7.64 -3.73 9.36
C SER A 275 -9.07 -3.98 9.84
N ILE A 276 -9.23 -5.01 10.65
CA ILE A 276 -10.50 -5.34 11.29
C ILE A 276 -10.25 -5.49 12.79
N ASP A 277 -10.79 -4.56 13.55
CA ASP A 277 -10.81 -4.65 15.00
C ASP A 277 -12.16 -5.22 15.44
N ASP A 278 -12.15 -6.42 15.93
CA ASP A 278 -13.32 -7.13 16.46
C ASP A 278 -13.53 -6.92 17.96
N PHE A 279 -12.68 -6.10 18.57
CA PHE A 279 -12.66 -5.81 20.01
C PHE A 279 -12.46 -7.05 20.88
N VAL A 280 -11.89 -8.12 20.31
CA VAL A 280 -11.60 -9.36 21.03
C VAL A 280 -10.10 -9.50 21.21
N ASN A 281 -9.64 -9.62 22.44
CA ASN A 281 -8.21 -9.72 22.76
C ASN A 281 -7.64 -11.13 22.68
N SER A 282 -8.39 -12.09 22.14
CA SER A 282 -8.02 -13.51 22.10
C SER A 282 -7.64 -13.99 20.70
N SER A 283 -7.17 -13.12 19.85
CA SER A 283 -6.76 -13.49 18.48
C SER A 283 -5.25 -13.50 18.31
N ASN A 284 -4.78 -14.30 17.37
CA ASN A 284 -3.42 -14.26 16.91
C ASN A 284 -3.32 -13.27 15.73
N ASN A 285 -2.47 -12.26 15.85
CA ASN A 285 -2.22 -11.32 14.78
C ASN A 285 -0.94 -11.72 14.05
N TYR A 286 -1.07 -12.13 12.80
CA TYR A 286 0.05 -12.62 11.97
C TYR A 286 0.82 -11.52 11.25
N PHE A 287 0.29 -10.32 11.20
CA PHE A 287 0.96 -9.23 10.51
C PHE A 287 2.02 -8.58 11.39
N THR A 288 3.24 -8.56 10.89
CA THR A 288 4.39 -7.93 11.56
C THR A 288 5.13 -7.04 10.58
N ALA A 289 5.37 -5.79 10.96
CA ALA A 289 6.26 -4.91 10.22
C ALA A 289 7.72 -5.33 10.42
N ALA A 290 8.45 -5.52 9.32
CA ALA A 290 9.84 -5.97 9.38
C ALA A 290 10.81 -4.88 9.86
N PHE A 291 10.46 -3.62 9.66
CA PHE A 291 11.31 -2.48 10.00
C PHE A 291 10.64 -1.62 11.08
N ALA A 292 11.41 -1.16 12.04
CA ALA A 292 10.93 -0.33 13.15
C ALA A 292 10.34 1.01 12.69
N SER A 293 10.80 1.51 11.54
CA SER A 293 10.27 2.74 10.91
C SER A 293 8.98 2.53 10.11
N SER A 294 8.53 1.28 9.94
CA SER A 294 7.28 1.00 9.26
C SER A 294 6.11 1.33 10.16
N VAL A 295 5.16 2.07 9.64
CA VAL A 295 3.92 2.35 10.35
C VAL A 295 2.95 1.22 10.05
N MET A 296 2.66 0.41 11.06
CA MET A 296 1.69 -0.67 10.95
C MET A 296 0.55 -0.43 11.94
N ALA A 297 -0.65 -0.41 11.44
CA ALA A 297 -1.84 -0.42 12.27
C ALA A 297 -2.05 -1.80 12.91
N PRO A 298 -2.64 -1.87 14.09
CA PRO A 298 -3.02 -3.14 14.68
C PRO A 298 -4.15 -3.81 13.88
N ASN A 299 -4.33 -5.09 14.11
CA ASN A 299 -5.47 -5.85 13.57
C ASN A 299 -5.56 -5.94 12.04
N ILE A 300 -4.45 -5.83 11.33
CA ILE A 300 -4.41 -6.05 9.89
C ILE A 300 -4.71 -7.53 9.62
N ILE A 301 -5.69 -7.77 8.76
CA ILE A 301 -6.08 -9.12 8.33
C ILE A 301 -5.46 -9.48 6.98
N THR A 302 -5.29 -8.50 6.12
CA THR A 302 -4.74 -8.74 4.77
C THR A 302 -4.12 -7.50 4.16
N ARG A 303 -3.28 -7.74 3.16
CA ARG A 303 -2.73 -6.76 2.24
C ARG A 303 -3.26 -7.03 0.85
N ILE A 304 -3.80 -6.02 0.18
CA ILE A 304 -4.35 -6.09 -1.16
C ILE A 304 -3.44 -5.32 -2.09
N ASN A 305 -2.95 -5.96 -3.14
CA ASN A 305 -2.16 -5.30 -4.16
C ASN A 305 -3.08 -4.53 -5.13
N VAL A 306 -2.80 -3.25 -5.34
CA VAL A 306 -3.55 -2.35 -6.23
C VAL A 306 -2.66 -1.71 -7.30
N ALA A 307 -1.38 -2.05 -7.34
CA ALA A 307 -0.41 -1.42 -8.22
C ALA A 307 -0.74 -1.55 -9.72
N ASP A 308 -1.28 -2.70 -10.11
CA ASP A 308 -1.58 -2.99 -11.53
C ASP A 308 -2.87 -2.32 -12.00
N LEU A 309 -3.67 -1.81 -11.08
CA LEU A 309 -5.00 -1.26 -11.35
C LEU A 309 -5.02 0.27 -11.49
N ALA A 310 -3.98 0.92 -11.02
CA ALA A 310 -3.92 2.39 -10.91
C ALA A 310 -3.54 3.13 -12.20
N GLN A 311 -3.40 2.43 -13.33
CA GLN A 311 -2.82 3.01 -14.54
C GLN A 311 -3.79 3.79 -15.44
N ASP A 312 -5.09 3.62 -15.28
CA ASP A 312 -6.07 4.31 -16.11
C ASP A 312 -7.03 5.15 -15.27
N VAL A 313 -6.86 6.46 -15.34
CA VAL A 313 -7.65 7.45 -14.59
C VAL A 313 -9.13 7.48 -15.02
N THR A 314 -9.46 6.87 -16.14
CA THR A 314 -10.80 6.96 -16.75
C THR A 314 -11.68 5.75 -16.45
N VAL A 315 -11.13 4.69 -15.88
CA VAL A 315 -11.86 3.45 -15.58
C VAL A 315 -11.82 3.18 -14.09
N PHE A 316 -13.00 3.00 -13.49
CA PHE A 316 -13.09 2.54 -12.13
C PHE A 316 -12.65 1.07 -12.07
N HIS A 317 -11.49 0.83 -11.53
CA HIS A 317 -11.02 -0.52 -11.26
C HIS A 317 -11.43 -0.96 -9.87
N TYR A 318 -11.86 -2.19 -9.74
CA TYR A 318 -12.09 -2.81 -8.46
C TYR A 318 -10.96 -3.77 -8.18
N ALA A 319 -10.34 -3.64 -7.03
CA ALA A 319 -9.46 -4.68 -6.53
C ALA A 319 -10.35 -5.81 -6.00
N GLN A 320 -10.54 -6.82 -6.82
CA GLN A 320 -11.23 -8.02 -6.42
C GLN A 320 -10.20 -9.08 -6.05
N GLN A 321 -10.33 -9.62 -4.87
CA GLN A 321 -9.47 -10.69 -4.45
C GLN A 321 -10.31 -11.85 -3.94
N GLU A 322 -10.48 -12.84 -4.82
CA GLU A 322 -11.06 -14.12 -4.48
C GLU A 322 -9.94 -15.08 -4.06
N GLY A 323 -10.04 -15.61 -2.86
CA GLY A 323 -8.97 -16.40 -2.31
C GLY A 323 -9.24 -17.88 -2.25
N TYR A 324 -8.80 -18.63 -3.24
CA TYR A 324 -8.71 -20.09 -3.13
C TYR A 324 -7.29 -20.58 -2.76
N SER A 325 -6.26 -19.80 -2.98
CA SER A 325 -4.87 -20.28 -2.84
C SER A 325 -4.14 -19.83 -1.58
N THR A 326 -4.71 -18.95 -0.77
CA THR A 326 -4.04 -18.34 0.38
C THR A 326 -4.92 -18.26 1.62
N GLU A 327 -5.61 -19.35 1.93
CA GLU A 327 -6.51 -19.40 3.10
C GLU A 327 -5.82 -19.05 4.41
N LEU A 328 -4.54 -19.36 4.53
CA LEU A 328 -3.76 -19.10 5.72
C LEU A 328 -3.39 -17.63 5.91
N ASP A 329 -3.20 -16.89 4.81
CA ASP A 329 -2.67 -15.53 4.87
C ASP A 329 -3.71 -14.47 5.19
N ARG A 330 -4.99 -14.83 5.23
CA ARG A 330 -6.12 -13.91 5.42
C ARG A 330 -7.08 -14.34 6.49
N SER A 331 -6.68 -15.30 7.32
CA SER A 331 -7.49 -15.78 8.41
C SER A 331 -6.95 -15.30 9.75
N ARG A 332 -7.86 -15.01 10.65
CA ARG A 332 -7.59 -14.76 12.06
C ARG A 332 -8.18 -15.89 12.85
N ASN A 333 -7.35 -16.60 13.61
CA ASN A 333 -7.77 -17.65 14.51
C ASN A 333 -7.87 -17.11 15.93
N TYR A 334 -8.88 -17.53 16.65
CA TYR A 334 -9.07 -17.19 18.05
C TYR A 334 -8.56 -18.29 18.94
N PHE A 335 -8.03 -17.95 20.11
CA PHE A 335 -7.53 -18.93 21.08
C PHE A 335 -8.63 -19.76 21.75
N GLY A 336 -9.89 -19.37 21.53
CA GLY A 336 -11.09 -20.06 21.98
C GLY A 336 -12.30 -19.45 21.29
N PRO A 337 -13.50 -20.03 21.48
CA PRO A 337 -14.69 -19.50 20.86
C PRO A 337 -14.99 -18.09 21.38
N VAL A 338 -15.25 -17.16 20.48
CA VAL A 338 -15.55 -15.76 20.77
C VAL A 338 -16.88 -15.34 20.17
N ASP A 339 -17.48 -14.35 20.79
CA ASP A 339 -18.72 -13.76 20.33
C ASP A 339 -18.44 -12.37 19.75
N ILE A 340 -18.84 -12.15 18.49
CA ILE A 340 -18.59 -10.92 17.77
C ILE A 340 -19.91 -10.24 17.46
N GLN A 341 -20.09 -9.02 17.94
CA GLN A 341 -21.28 -8.20 17.69
C GLN A 341 -20.95 -6.89 17.03
N LYS A 342 -19.75 -6.37 17.23
CA LYS A 342 -19.28 -5.14 16.64
C LYS A 342 -17.89 -5.30 16.07
N MET A 343 -17.58 -4.54 15.04
CA MET A 343 -16.26 -4.49 14.43
C MET A 343 -15.97 -3.07 13.98
N ARG A 344 -14.70 -2.69 13.96
CA ARG A 344 -14.24 -1.50 13.25
C ARG A 344 -13.40 -1.93 12.06
N VAL A 345 -13.73 -1.44 10.90
CA VAL A 345 -13.00 -1.73 9.66
C VAL A 345 -12.32 -0.46 9.20
N THR A 346 -11.02 -0.57 8.90
CA THR A 346 -10.24 0.57 8.45
C THR A 346 -9.36 0.15 7.27
N LEU A 347 -9.32 0.96 6.23
CA LEU A 347 -8.43 0.79 5.09
C LEU A 347 -7.25 1.74 5.22
N TYR A 348 -6.04 1.19 5.20
CA TYR A 348 -4.80 1.97 5.29
C TYR A 348 -3.99 1.88 4.02
N ASP A 349 -3.28 2.96 3.69
CA ASP A 349 -2.25 2.95 2.67
C ASP A 349 -0.96 2.27 3.16
N GLU A 350 0.04 2.19 2.30
CA GLU A 350 1.33 1.59 2.61
C GLU A 350 2.11 2.30 3.74
N TYR A 351 1.70 3.51 4.10
CA TYR A 351 2.29 4.30 5.19
C TYR A 351 1.46 4.28 6.47
N GLY A 352 0.36 3.53 6.50
CA GLY A 352 -0.53 3.44 7.65
C GLY A 352 -1.50 4.61 7.81
N ARG A 353 -1.70 5.43 6.77
CA ARG A 353 -2.71 6.49 6.76
C ARG A 353 -4.03 5.92 6.27
N VAL A 354 -5.13 6.40 6.82
CA VAL A 354 -6.46 6.04 6.34
C VAL A 354 -6.64 6.56 4.91
N ILE A 355 -7.00 5.66 3.99
CA ILE A 355 -7.21 6.01 2.58
C ILE A 355 -8.48 6.83 2.42
N ASN A 356 -8.42 7.83 1.54
CA ASN A 356 -9.59 8.56 1.08
C ASN A 356 -10.00 8.04 -0.31
N LEU A 357 -11.15 7.38 -0.39
CA LEU A 357 -11.71 6.87 -1.65
C LEU A 357 -12.56 7.90 -2.39
N ASN A 358 -12.39 9.19 -2.13
CA ASN A 358 -13.16 10.28 -2.78
C ASN A 358 -14.67 10.03 -2.73
N HIS A 359 -15.16 9.70 -1.52
CA HIS A 359 -16.57 9.38 -1.24
C HIS A 359 -17.12 8.14 -1.95
N MET A 360 -16.28 7.32 -2.54
CA MET A 360 -16.71 6.05 -3.10
C MET A 360 -16.92 5.01 -2.01
N ASP A 361 -17.87 4.14 -2.26
CA ASP A 361 -18.19 3.02 -1.40
C ASP A 361 -17.53 1.74 -1.88
N TRP A 362 -17.41 0.78 -0.98
CA TRP A 362 -16.78 -0.51 -1.23
C TRP A 362 -17.50 -1.61 -0.45
N SER A 363 -17.24 -2.85 -0.81
CA SER A 363 -17.86 -4.00 -0.17
C SER A 363 -16.86 -5.10 0.16
N MET A 364 -17.18 -5.92 1.15
CA MET A 364 -16.43 -7.13 1.48
C MET A 364 -17.32 -8.21 2.06
N GLU A 365 -16.87 -9.45 1.96
CA GLU A 365 -17.47 -10.60 2.60
C GLU A 365 -16.48 -11.19 3.63
N LEU A 366 -16.96 -11.38 4.84
CA LEU A 366 -16.25 -12.08 5.90
C LEU A 366 -16.87 -13.44 6.12
N MET A 367 -16.03 -14.47 6.23
CA MET A 367 -16.43 -15.81 6.55
C MET A 367 -15.96 -16.16 7.96
N PHE A 368 -16.90 -16.53 8.81
CA PHE A 368 -16.65 -17.01 10.17
C PHE A 368 -16.85 -18.51 10.25
N GLU A 369 -15.95 -19.18 10.96
CA GLU A 369 -16.17 -20.53 11.40
C GLU A 369 -16.62 -20.50 12.85
N CYS A 370 -17.79 -21.07 13.12
CA CYS A 370 -18.41 -21.06 14.43
C CYS A 370 -18.59 -22.50 14.93
N ILE A 371 -18.33 -22.73 16.19
CA ILE A 371 -18.57 -24.04 16.79
C ILE A 371 -20.08 -24.30 16.80
N TYR A 372 -20.43 -25.44 16.28
CA TYR A 372 -21.78 -25.97 16.38
C TYR A 372 -21.87 -26.80 17.68
N ALA A 373 -22.80 -26.43 18.52
CA ALA A 373 -23.04 -27.14 19.80
C ALA A 373 -24.20 -28.11 19.63
#